data_e49bcef269fb10653d98d7505b477db6
#
_entry.id   e49bcef269fb10653d98d7505b477db6
#
_cell.length_a   1.000
_cell.length_b   1.000
_cell.length_c   1.000
_cell.angle_alpha   90.00
_cell.angle_beta   90.00
_cell.angle_gamma   90.00
#
_symmetry.space_group_name_H-M   'P 1'
#
loop_
_entity.id
_entity.type
_entity.pdbx_description
1 polymer ?
#
loop_
_entity_poly.entity_id
_entity_poly.type
_entity_poly.pdbx_seq_one_letter_code
_entity_poly.pdbx_strand_id
1 'polypeptide(L)'
;MGTKKKHFALLLATLLLTLGSFLPTLSVQADEAFSVNSQAAFAVDATSGKILYDQDGEKTMGIASISKIIGLYIVLDQVKEGKLSWDDEVAISDYAETLSIAPNLSNVPLHKENTYTVKELFDSAFIQSANASMVALAEKISGSETAFLTVMNDQLKEWGIENATIVNVSGLNNVYLGANRPEGTGEADENQMSAKDVAIIARHLLLDFPEVLEVTSTATKMFGENTQSPVEMVNWNWMLPGFINFKEGVDGLKTGTTDFAGACFVGTIERDGKRIITVILNAEGHEQNPSVRFTETARLMDYCYDNWSVKEIGKANASIPSLKSIDVKNGKETSVNVVLKSPVSVWVRNDMDTGQLTITPKINETKVKDNELEAPIVRGTKVGTATITLADDQLGYLEDGASPSTDIITASSVEKANIFVIGWRNVTNFFSNLF
;
A
#
# COMPACT_ATOMS: atom_id res chain seq x y z
N MET A 1 66.30 51.48 -16.15
CA MET A 1 65.48 50.90 -15.05
C MET A 1 64.11 50.33 -15.51
N GLY A 2 63.81 50.33 -16.84
CA GLY A 2 62.50 49.92 -17.34
C GLY A 2 62.31 48.45 -17.74
N THR A 3 63.36 47.71 -18.08
CA THR A 3 63.31 46.39 -18.65
C THR A 3 63.13 45.26 -17.57
N LYS A 4 63.73 45.44 -16.39
CA LYS A 4 63.63 44.43 -15.30
C LYS A 4 62.22 44.34 -14.67
N LYS A 5 61.45 45.47 -14.67
CA LYS A 5 60.06 45.46 -14.17
C LYS A 5 59.05 44.73 -15.12
N LYS A 6 59.33 44.78 -16.44
CA LYS A 6 58.47 44.13 -17.44
C LYS A 6 58.64 42.58 -17.39
N HIS A 7 59.86 42.09 -17.16
CA HIS A 7 60.11 40.66 -17.05
C HIS A 7 59.58 40.06 -15.74
N PHE A 8 59.57 40.83 -14.64
CA PHE A 8 59.01 40.41 -13.37
C PHE A 8 57.47 40.31 -13.39
N ALA A 9 56.81 41.27 -14.09
CA ALA A 9 55.37 41.27 -14.29
C ALA A 9 54.92 40.12 -15.21
N LEU A 10 55.72 39.75 -16.21
CA LEU A 10 55.44 38.63 -17.12
C LEU A 10 55.62 37.30 -16.42
N LEU A 11 56.61 37.15 -15.54
CA LEU A 11 56.85 35.93 -14.74
C LEU A 11 55.75 35.72 -13.68
N LEU A 12 55.25 36.82 -13.08
CA LEU A 12 54.15 36.74 -12.11
C LEU A 12 52.79 36.36 -12.78
N ALA A 13 52.56 36.87 -14.02
CA ALA A 13 51.38 36.56 -14.80
C ALA A 13 51.36 35.07 -15.28
N THR A 14 52.53 34.53 -15.67
CA THR A 14 52.67 33.12 -16.03
C THR A 14 52.55 32.20 -14.81
N LEU A 15 53.05 32.61 -13.64
CA LEU A 15 52.89 31.82 -12.40
C LEU A 15 51.44 31.76 -11.91
N LEU A 16 50.67 32.86 -12.05
CA LEU A 16 49.26 32.93 -11.75
C LEU A 16 48.40 32.10 -12.71
N LEU A 17 48.80 32.00 -13.98
CA LEU A 17 48.11 31.16 -14.99
C LEU A 17 48.39 29.67 -14.80
N THR A 18 49.54 29.28 -14.25
CA THR A 18 49.87 27.89 -13.97
C THR A 18 49.28 27.39 -12.64
N LEU A 19 49.07 28.27 -11.63
CA LEU A 19 48.39 27.89 -10.39
C LEU A 19 46.87 27.73 -10.56
N GLY A 20 46.26 28.39 -11.57
CA GLY A 20 44.81 28.20 -11.85
C GLY A 20 44.46 26.87 -12.49
N SER A 21 45.44 26.11 -12.98
CA SER A 21 45.21 24.81 -13.67
C SER A 21 45.25 23.57 -12.72
N PHE A 22 45.50 23.77 -11.44
CA PHE A 22 45.53 22.73 -10.41
C PHE A 22 44.45 22.84 -9.36
N LEU A 23 43.33 23.50 -9.67
CA LEU A 23 42.15 23.29 -8.85
C LEU A 23 41.65 21.86 -9.16
N PRO A 24 41.59 20.94 -8.15
CA PRO A 24 40.94 19.69 -8.37
C PRO A 24 39.50 20.03 -8.73
N THR A 25 39.06 19.63 -9.92
CA THR A 25 37.66 19.56 -10.23
C THR A 25 37.08 18.56 -9.22
N LEU A 26 36.49 19.06 -8.15
CA LEU A 26 35.56 18.28 -7.38
C LEU A 26 34.47 17.90 -8.36
N SER A 27 34.62 16.71 -8.98
CA SER A 27 33.47 16.06 -9.61
C SER A 27 32.48 15.85 -8.47
N VAL A 28 31.48 16.71 -8.39
CA VAL A 28 30.25 16.36 -7.70
C VAL A 28 29.74 15.16 -8.47
N GLN A 29 30.08 13.97 -7.99
CA GLN A 29 29.44 12.75 -8.41
C GLN A 29 27.98 12.96 -8.01
N ALA A 30 27.10 13.18 -8.96
CA ALA A 30 25.68 13.14 -8.68
C ALA A 30 25.44 11.79 -7.99
N ASP A 31 24.95 11.80 -6.77
CA ASP A 31 24.50 10.57 -6.11
C ASP A 31 23.57 9.91 -7.11
N GLU A 32 23.94 8.70 -7.57
CA GLU A 32 23.03 7.92 -8.41
C GLU A 32 21.72 7.78 -7.64
N ALA A 33 20.63 8.22 -8.24
CA ALA A 33 19.32 8.07 -7.64
C ALA A 33 19.12 6.60 -7.26
N PHE A 34 18.64 6.33 -6.06
CA PHE A 34 18.39 4.96 -5.60
C PHE A 34 17.52 4.22 -6.62
N SER A 35 17.94 3.01 -6.98
CA SER A 35 17.17 2.09 -7.80
C SER A 35 17.37 0.65 -7.33
N VAL A 36 16.41 -0.19 -7.62
CA VAL A 36 16.48 -1.64 -7.39
C VAL A 36 16.59 -2.38 -8.72
N ASN A 37 17.27 -3.53 -8.72
CA ASN A 37 17.48 -4.34 -9.90
C ASN A 37 16.22 -5.15 -10.20
N SER A 38 15.20 -4.48 -10.73
CA SER A 38 13.94 -5.08 -11.16
C SER A 38 13.33 -4.23 -12.27
N GLN A 39 12.45 -4.83 -13.06
CA GLN A 39 11.79 -4.09 -14.14
C GLN A 39 10.69 -3.14 -13.64
N ALA A 40 10.09 -3.42 -12.48
CA ALA A 40 9.23 -2.49 -11.78
C ALA A 40 9.33 -2.74 -10.26
N ALA A 41 9.25 -1.66 -9.48
CA ALA A 41 9.22 -1.72 -8.03
C ALA A 41 8.34 -0.61 -7.45
N PHE A 42 7.69 -0.91 -6.33
CA PHE A 42 6.78 0.02 -5.68
C PHE A 42 6.82 -0.15 -4.16
N ALA A 43 6.67 0.94 -3.41
CA ALA A 43 6.55 0.85 -1.95
C ALA A 43 5.55 1.86 -1.40
N VAL A 44 4.74 1.41 -0.43
CA VAL A 44 3.72 2.24 0.22
C VAL A 44 3.66 1.99 1.72
N ASP A 45 3.23 3.01 2.46
CA ASP A 45 2.74 2.83 3.82
C ASP A 45 1.41 2.06 3.82
N ALA A 46 1.35 0.97 4.55
CA ALA A 46 0.17 0.10 4.56
C ALA A 46 -1.07 0.80 5.12
N THR A 47 -0.90 1.71 6.07
CA THR A 47 -2.01 2.39 6.75
C THR A 47 -2.58 3.54 5.91
N SER A 48 -1.74 4.48 5.50
CA SER A 48 -2.19 5.70 4.81
C SER A 48 -2.23 5.56 3.29
N GLY A 49 -1.58 4.55 2.71
CA GLY A 49 -1.40 4.44 1.27
C GLY A 49 -0.39 5.47 0.71
N LYS A 50 0.41 6.14 1.57
CA LYS A 50 1.46 7.07 1.11
C LYS A 50 2.48 6.32 0.27
N ILE A 51 2.72 6.77 -0.95
CA ILE A 51 3.73 6.20 -1.84
C ILE A 51 5.11 6.65 -1.36
N LEU A 52 5.97 5.69 -1.07
CA LEU A 52 7.33 5.90 -0.56
C LEU A 52 8.39 5.69 -1.65
N TYR A 53 8.08 4.90 -2.67
CA TYR A 53 8.96 4.63 -3.80
C TYR A 53 8.14 4.21 -5.01
N ASP A 54 8.55 4.66 -6.20
CA ASP A 54 7.98 4.30 -7.50
C ASP A 54 9.09 4.18 -8.55
N GLN A 55 9.22 2.98 -9.11
CA GLN A 55 10.07 2.67 -10.27
C GLN A 55 9.22 1.89 -11.25
N ASP A 56 8.75 2.56 -12.32
CA ASP A 56 7.88 1.97 -13.34
C ASP A 56 6.62 1.27 -12.74
N GLY A 57 6.11 1.80 -11.61
CA GLY A 57 5.08 1.16 -10.78
C GLY A 57 3.75 0.94 -11.50
N GLU A 58 3.44 1.70 -12.55
CA GLU A 58 2.22 1.55 -13.36
C GLU A 58 2.40 0.62 -14.58
N LYS A 59 3.63 0.12 -14.83
CA LYS A 59 3.90 -0.80 -15.92
C LYS A 59 3.24 -2.15 -15.66
N THR A 60 2.34 -2.57 -16.55
CA THR A 60 1.70 -3.89 -16.50
C THR A 60 2.72 -4.98 -16.84
N MET A 61 2.83 -5.98 -15.98
CA MET A 61 3.80 -7.07 -16.06
C MET A 61 3.19 -8.38 -15.58
N GLY A 62 3.84 -9.52 -15.93
CA GLY A 62 3.49 -10.81 -15.33
C GLY A 62 3.65 -10.79 -13.81
N ILE A 63 2.67 -11.32 -13.08
CA ILE A 63 2.68 -11.36 -11.62
C ILE A 63 2.71 -12.78 -11.05
N ALA A 64 2.55 -13.78 -11.90
CA ALA A 64 2.55 -15.19 -11.52
C ALA A 64 1.65 -15.46 -10.28
N SER A 65 2.14 -16.27 -9.34
CA SER A 65 1.40 -16.67 -8.12
C SER A 65 1.07 -15.53 -7.14
N ILE A 66 1.50 -14.29 -7.36
CA ILE A 66 0.99 -13.13 -6.60
C ILE A 66 -0.53 -13.00 -6.81
N SER A 67 -1.04 -13.42 -7.97
CA SER A 67 -2.47 -13.46 -8.32
C SER A 67 -3.33 -14.16 -7.28
N LYS A 68 -2.78 -15.16 -6.55
CA LYS A 68 -3.51 -15.89 -5.52
C LYS A 68 -4.01 -15.00 -4.39
N ILE A 69 -3.36 -13.85 -4.14
CA ILE A 69 -3.79 -12.91 -3.10
C ILE A 69 -5.24 -12.46 -3.34
N ILE A 70 -5.64 -12.24 -4.59
CA ILE A 70 -7.01 -11.82 -4.93
C ILE A 70 -8.02 -12.90 -4.53
N GLY A 71 -7.77 -14.14 -4.95
CA GLY A 71 -8.66 -15.26 -4.63
C GLY A 71 -8.69 -15.59 -3.15
N LEU A 72 -7.54 -15.49 -2.45
CA LEU A 72 -7.45 -15.72 -1.01
C LEU A 72 -8.11 -14.61 -0.19
N TYR A 73 -8.08 -13.36 -0.66
CA TYR A 73 -8.90 -12.28 -0.10
C TYR A 73 -10.40 -12.61 -0.18
N ILE A 74 -10.86 -13.10 -1.34
CA ILE A 74 -12.27 -13.51 -1.52
C ILE A 74 -12.63 -14.64 -0.56
N VAL A 75 -11.74 -15.62 -0.33
CA VAL A 75 -11.95 -16.68 0.67
C VAL A 75 -12.15 -16.08 2.06
N LEU A 76 -11.29 -15.14 2.48
CA LEU A 76 -11.38 -14.44 3.76
C LEU A 76 -12.71 -13.68 3.89
N ASP A 77 -13.11 -12.99 2.84
CA ASP A 77 -14.37 -12.24 2.81
C ASP A 77 -15.59 -13.17 2.94
N GLN A 78 -15.62 -14.29 2.22
CA GLN A 78 -16.68 -15.29 2.34
C GLN A 78 -16.75 -15.91 3.75
N VAL A 79 -15.60 -16.11 4.40
CA VAL A 79 -15.55 -16.58 5.80
C VAL A 79 -16.06 -15.50 6.76
N LYS A 80 -15.64 -14.24 6.59
CA LYS A 80 -16.10 -13.11 7.39
C LYS A 80 -17.60 -12.88 7.29
N GLU A 81 -18.17 -13.07 6.10
CA GLU A 81 -19.60 -12.97 5.85
C GLU A 81 -20.39 -14.22 6.34
N GLY A 82 -19.72 -15.26 6.81
CA GLY A 82 -20.36 -16.52 7.25
C GLY A 82 -20.94 -17.38 6.13
N LYS A 83 -20.54 -17.12 4.87
CA LYS A 83 -20.93 -17.92 3.71
C LYS A 83 -20.05 -19.16 3.54
N LEU A 84 -18.86 -19.15 4.13
CA LEU A 84 -17.89 -20.21 4.16
C LEU A 84 -17.35 -20.37 5.58
N SER A 85 -17.04 -21.61 6.00
CA SER A 85 -16.37 -21.89 7.27
C SER A 85 -14.97 -22.43 7.02
N TRP A 86 -14.04 -22.13 7.93
CA TRP A 86 -12.70 -22.73 7.89
C TRP A 86 -12.70 -24.26 7.94
N ASP A 87 -13.69 -24.85 8.62
CA ASP A 87 -13.85 -26.28 8.78
C ASP A 87 -14.69 -26.94 7.66
N ASP A 88 -15.18 -26.14 6.70
CA ASP A 88 -15.93 -26.71 5.57
C ASP A 88 -15.03 -27.63 4.74
N GLU A 89 -15.57 -28.83 4.44
CA GLU A 89 -14.91 -29.77 3.56
C GLU A 89 -14.96 -29.32 2.10
N VAL A 90 -13.85 -29.51 1.40
CA VAL A 90 -13.69 -29.18 -0.03
C VAL A 90 -13.53 -30.47 -0.81
N ALA A 91 -14.43 -30.72 -1.74
CA ALA A 91 -14.31 -31.82 -2.69
C ALA A 91 -13.19 -31.51 -3.70
N ILE A 92 -12.35 -32.49 -3.98
CA ILE A 92 -11.26 -32.39 -4.95
C ILE A 92 -11.73 -32.92 -6.31
N SER A 93 -11.72 -32.07 -7.33
CA SER A 93 -12.04 -32.45 -8.70
C SER A 93 -10.91 -33.25 -9.36
N ASP A 94 -11.21 -33.97 -10.47
CA ASP A 94 -10.20 -34.64 -11.29
C ASP A 94 -9.12 -33.65 -11.77
N TYR A 95 -9.53 -32.42 -12.05
CA TYR A 95 -8.62 -31.36 -12.46
C TYR A 95 -7.69 -30.94 -11.32
N ALA A 96 -8.23 -30.61 -10.15
CA ALA A 96 -7.42 -30.20 -9.00
C ALA A 96 -6.46 -31.32 -8.56
N GLU A 97 -6.91 -32.58 -8.53
CA GLU A 97 -6.06 -33.74 -8.24
C GLU A 97 -4.91 -33.87 -9.23
N THR A 98 -5.21 -33.86 -10.54
CA THR A 98 -4.20 -33.97 -11.61
C THR A 98 -3.19 -32.82 -11.55
N LEU A 99 -3.67 -31.59 -11.36
CA LEU A 99 -2.82 -30.40 -11.23
C LEU A 99 -1.93 -30.47 -10.00
N SER A 100 -2.44 -31.06 -8.89
CA SER A 100 -1.72 -31.10 -7.60
C SER A 100 -0.43 -31.92 -7.65
N ILE A 101 -0.36 -32.90 -8.53
CA ILE A 101 0.81 -33.81 -8.72
C ILE A 101 1.60 -33.49 -9.99
N ALA A 102 1.23 -32.42 -10.73
CA ALA A 102 1.96 -32.02 -11.93
C ALA A 102 3.41 -31.63 -11.59
N PRO A 103 4.42 -32.15 -12.31
CA PRO A 103 5.81 -31.89 -12.01
C PRO A 103 6.17 -30.40 -12.23
N ASN A 104 7.13 -29.91 -11.45
CA ASN A 104 7.68 -28.55 -11.54
C ASN A 104 6.68 -27.41 -11.23
N LEU A 105 5.52 -27.73 -10.67
CA LEU A 105 4.56 -26.75 -10.18
C LEU A 105 4.52 -26.70 -8.65
N SER A 106 4.32 -25.53 -8.09
CA SER A 106 4.13 -25.37 -6.63
C SER A 106 2.78 -25.94 -6.24
N ASN A 107 2.79 -27.03 -5.46
CA ASN A 107 1.59 -27.71 -4.99
C ASN A 107 1.81 -28.46 -3.67
N VAL A 108 0.72 -28.89 -3.08
CA VAL A 108 0.62 -30.01 -2.15
C VAL A 108 -0.20 -31.10 -2.83
N PRO A 109 0.10 -32.43 -2.65
CA PRO A 109 -0.69 -33.48 -3.26
C PRO A 109 -2.14 -33.47 -2.72
N LEU A 110 -3.10 -33.46 -3.63
CA LEU A 110 -4.53 -33.57 -3.31
C LEU A 110 -5.06 -34.90 -3.89
N HIS A 111 -5.81 -35.64 -3.09
CA HIS A 111 -6.40 -36.91 -3.50
C HIS A 111 -7.90 -36.87 -3.24
N LYS A 112 -8.71 -37.34 -4.18
CA LYS A 112 -10.19 -37.27 -4.10
C LYS A 112 -10.77 -38.12 -2.97
N GLU A 113 -10.08 -39.17 -2.56
CA GLU A 113 -10.47 -40.02 -1.44
C GLU A 113 -10.18 -39.40 -0.06
N ASN A 114 -9.42 -38.31 -0.01
CA ASN A 114 -9.14 -37.57 1.21
C ASN A 114 -10.09 -36.38 1.35
N THR A 115 -10.28 -35.95 2.59
CA THR A 115 -11.01 -34.73 2.92
C THR A 115 -10.03 -33.66 3.33
N TYR A 116 -10.18 -32.49 2.76
CA TYR A 116 -9.41 -31.28 3.09
C TYR A 116 -10.37 -30.16 3.47
N THR A 117 -9.97 -29.37 4.45
CA THR A 117 -10.74 -28.20 4.88
C THR A 117 -10.38 -26.95 4.07
N VAL A 118 -11.28 -25.98 4.06
CA VAL A 118 -11.00 -24.64 3.51
C VAL A 118 -9.71 -24.07 4.11
N LYS A 119 -9.50 -24.23 5.43
CA LYS A 119 -8.31 -23.74 6.13
C LYS A 119 -7.02 -24.39 5.64
N GLU A 120 -7.00 -25.71 5.48
CA GLU A 120 -5.81 -26.41 4.98
C GLU A 120 -5.46 -25.97 3.55
N LEU A 121 -6.44 -25.83 2.67
CA LEU A 121 -6.22 -25.40 1.30
C LEU A 121 -5.78 -23.92 1.24
N PHE A 122 -6.39 -23.06 2.05
CA PHE A 122 -6.01 -21.66 2.19
C PHE A 122 -4.54 -21.51 2.64
N ASP A 123 -4.16 -22.21 3.71
CA ASP A 123 -2.78 -22.18 4.22
C ASP A 123 -1.79 -22.68 3.18
N SER A 124 -2.12 -23.76 2.47
CA SER A 124 -1.23 -24.31 1.44
C SER A 124 -1.07 -23.38 0.24
N ALA A 125 -2.12 -22.62 -0.13
CA ALA A 125 -2.05 -21.64 -1.20
C ALA A 125 -1.16 -20.44 -0.84
N PHE A 126 -1.07 -20.05 0.44
CA PHE A 126 -0.11 -19.04 0.90
C PHE A 126 1.30 -19.60 1.09
N ILE A 127 1.44 -20.65 1.92
CA ILE A 127 2.74 -21.16 2.37
C ILE A 127 3.49 -21.83 1.22
N GLN A 128 2.90 -22.88 0.64
CA GLN A 128 3.51 -23.65 -0.46
C GLN A 128 3.21 -23.07 -1.84
N SER A 129 2.40 -21.99 -1.91
CA SER A 129 1.91 -21.46 -3.18
C SER A 129 1.11 -22.46 -4.02
N ALA A 130 0.40 -23.40 -3.36
CA ALA A 130 -0.26 -24.52 -4.00
C ALA A 130 -1.30 -24.07 -5.03
N ASN A 131 -1.07 -24.39 -6.31
CA ASN A 131 -1.94 -23.99 -7.41
C ASN A 131 -3.28 -24.73 -7.38
N ALA A 132 -3.22 -26.05 -7.18
CA ALA A 132 -4.39 -26.90 -7.11
C ALA A 132 -5.31 -26.57 -5.92
N SER A 133 -4.73 -26.14 -4.79
CA SER A 133 -5.52 -25.68 -3.64
C SER A 133 -6.33 -24.43 -3.97
N MET A 134 -5.74 -23.49 -4.74
CA MET A 134 -6.48 -22.30 -5.18
C MET A 134 -7.61 -22.67 -6.16
N VAL A 135 -7.39 -23.63 -7.06
CA VAL A 135 -8.43 -24.17 -7.95
C VAL A 135 -9.55 -24.81 -7.13
N ALA A 136 -9.23 -25.67 -6.18
CA ALA A 136 -10.25 -26.35 -5.35
C ALA A 136 -11.09 -25.34 -4.51
N LEU A 137 -10.45 -24.28 -3.98
CA LEU A 137 -11.17 -23.20 -3.30
C LEU A 137 -12.08 -22.41 -4.26
N ALA A 138 -11.62 -22.13 -5.47
CA ALA A 138 -12.41 -21.47 -6.50
C ALA A 138 -13.64 -22.31 -6.91
N GLU A 139 -13.45 -23.62 -7.11
CA GLU A 139 -14.53 -24.57 -7.39
C GLU A 139 -15.52 -24.65 -6.22
N LYS A 140 -15.06 -24.68 -4.96
CA LYS A 140 -15.91 -24.69 -3.76
C LYS A 140 -16.81 -23.47 -3.68
N ILE A 141 -16.28 -22.27 -3.98
CA ILE A 141 -17.00 -21.00 -3.84
C ILE A 141 -17.94 -20.74 -5.02
N SER A 142 -17.49 -21.00 -6.25
CA SER A 142 -18.19 -20.58 -7.47
C SER A 142 -18.58 -21.75 -8.39
N GLY A 143 -18.27 -22.97 -8.04
CA GLY A 143 -18.58 -24.17 -8.82
C GLY A 143 -17.61 -24.44 -9.97
N SER A 144 -16.80 -23.46 -10.38
CA SER A 144 -15.73 -23.62 -11.38
C SER A 144 -14.69 -22.50 -11.29
N GLU A 145 -13.48 -22.76 -11.81
CA GLU A 145 -12.44 -21.74 -11.94
C GLU A 145 -12.91 -20.55 -12.80
N THR A 146 -13.57 -20.80 -13.93
CA THR A 146 -14.09 -19.74 -14.83
C THR A 146 -15.11 -18.84 -14.12
N ALA A 147 -16.01 -19.39 -13.34
CA ALA A 147 -16.98 -18.60 -12.59
C ALA A 147 -16.29 -17.77 -11.49
N PHE A 148 -15.28 -18.32 -10.83
CA PHE A 148 -14.51 -17.60 -9.82
C PHE A 148 -13.67 -16.46 -10.39
N LEU A 149 -13.16 -16.60 -11.62
CA LEU A 149 -12.49 -15.49 -12.33
C LEU A 149 -13.38 -14.26 -12.49
N THR A 150 -14.67 -14.46 -12.71
CA THR A 150 -15.62 -13.32 -12.75
C THR A 150 -15.62 -12.59 -11.40
N VAL A 151 -15.67 -13.34 -10.29
CA VAL A 151 -15.63 -12.76 -8.95
C VAL A 151 -14.31 -12.01 -8.69
N MET A 152 -13.16 -12.60 -9.10
CA MET A 152 -11.86 -11.94 -8.97
C MET A 152 -11.81 -10.63 -9.77
N ASN A 153 -12.29 -10.64 -11.02
CA ASN A 153 -12.29 -9.44 -11.86
C ASN A 153 -13.25 -8.36 -11.34
N ASP A 154 -14.39 -8.74 -10.77
CA ASP A 154 -15.32 -7.79 -10.16
C ASP A 154 -14.72 -7.17 -8.89
N GLN A 155 -14.00 -7.96 -8.08
CA GLN A 155 -13.27 -7.46 -6.91
C GLN A 155 -12.17 -6.45 -7.31
N LEU A 156 -11.45 -6.70 -8.40
CA LEU A 156 -10.44 -5.76 -8.90
C LEU A 156 -11.08 -4.43 -9.33
N LYS A 157 -12.22 -4.46 -10.01
CA LYS A 157 -12.96 -3.25 -10.39
C LYS A 157 -13.45 -2.47 -9.17
N GLU A 158 -13.90 -3.16 -8.12
CA GLU A 158 -14.30 -2.53 -6.86
C GLU A 158 -13.13 -1.78 -6.21
N TRP A 159 -11.91 -2.30 -6.34
CA TRP A 159 -10.68 -1.61 -5.90
C TRP A 159 -10.15 -0.57 -6.89
N GLY A 160 -10.87 -0.29 -7.99
CA GLY A 160 -10.47 0.69 -9.00
C GLY A 160 -9.33 0.20 -9.92
N ILE A 161 -9.06 -1.10 -9.95
CA ILE A 161 -8.02 -1.70 -10.80
C ILE A 161 -8.65 -2.09 -12.15
N GLU A 162 -8.35 -1.33 -13.20
CA GLU A 162 -8.97 -1.48 -14.52
C GLU A 162 -8.04 -2.14 -15.56
N ASN A 163 -6.72 -2.07 -15.35
CA ASN A 163 -5.72 -2.49 -16.34
C ASN A 163 -5.08 -3.87 -16.05
N ALA A 164 -5.67 -4.64 -15.14
CA ALA A 164 -5.23 -6.00 -14.86
C ALA A 164 -5.77 -7.00 -15.88
N THR A 165 -4.99 -8.02 -16.18
CA THR A 165 -5.41 -9.20 -16.95
C THR A 165 -5.32 -10.43 -16.06
N ILE A 166 -6.45 -11.01 -15.68
CA ILE A 166 -6.51 -12.23 -14.86
C ILE A 166 -7.18 -13.33 -15.67
N VAL A 167 -6.40 -14.33 -16.02
CA VAL A 167 -6.81 -15.44 -16.93
C VAL A 167 -6.96 -16.78 -16.23
N ASN A 168 -6.41 -16.93 -15.00
CA ASN A 168 -6.62 -18.09 -14.14
C ASN A 168 -6.44 -17.71 -12.66
N VAL A 169 -6.91 -18.57 -11.75
CA VAL A 169 -6.90 -18.27 -10.30
C VAL A 169 -5.53 -18.45 -9.65
N SER A 170 -4.62 -19.16 -10.29
CA SER A 170 -3.34 -19.58 -9.70
C SER A 170 -2.15 -18.71 -10.11
N GLY A 171 -2.23 -18.02 -11.25
CA GLY A 171 -1.13 -17.27 -11.86
C GLY A 171 -0.12 -18.14 -12.60
N LEU A 172 -0.49 -19.37 -12.95
CA LEU A 172 0.27 -20.22 -13.86
C LEU A 172 0.17 -19.71 -15.31
N ASN A 173 1.12 -20.11 -16.14
CA ASN A 173 0.91 -20.05 -17.58
C ASN A 173 -0.22 -21.04 -17.95
N ASN A 174 -1.16 -20.60 -18.76
CA ASN A 174 -2.35 -21.37 -19.15
C ASN A 174 -2.01 -22.70 -19.87
N VAL A 175 -0.81 -22.85 -20.42
CA VAL A 175 -0.35 -24.11 -21.04
C VAL A 175 -0.42 -25.29 -20.06
N TYR A 176 -0.22 -25.05 -18.75
CA TYR A 176 -0.30 -26.08 -17.70
C TYR A 176 -1.72 -26.50 -17.35
N LEU A 177 -2.72 -25.71 -17.75
CA LEU A 177 -4.12 -26.01 -17.46
C LEU A 177 -4.78 -26.92 -18.51
N GLY A 178 -4.16 -27.03 -19.70
CA GLY A 178 -4.62 -27.91 -20.78
C GLY A 178 -6.09 -27.66 -21.16
N ALA A 179 -6.89 -28.71 -21.12
CA ALA A 179 -8.33 -28.66 -21.44
C ALA A 179 -9.18 -27.91 -20.38
N ASN A 180 -8.64 -27.72 -19.17
CA ASN A 180 -9.31 -27.01 -18.07
C ASN A 180 -9.06 -25.51 -18.10
N ARG A 181 -8.32 -25.02 -19.08
CA ARG A 181 -8.07 -23.59 -19.26
C ARG A 181 -9.40 -22.82 -19.32
N PRO A 182 -9.56 -21.71 -18.55
CA PRO A 182 -10.79 -20.92 -18.55
C PRO A 182 -11.19 -20.45 -19.95
N GLU A 183 -12.49 -20.54 -20.25
CA GLU A 183 -13.03 -20.17 -21.55
C GLU A 183 -12.72 -18.70 -21.88
N GLY A 184 -12.36 -18.43 -23.13
CA GLY A 184 -12.04 -17.09 -23.62
C GLY A 184 -10.59 -16.67 -23.41
N THR A 185 -9.74 -17.51 -22.77
CA THR A 185 -8.31 -17.21 -22.55
C THR A 185 -7.40 -17.96 -23.54
N GLY A 186 -6.23 -17.38 -23.85
CA GLY A 186 -5.22 -17.99 -24.72
C GLY A 186 -4.41 -19.07 -24.01
N GLU A 187 -3.81 -19.97 -24.80
CA GLU A 187 -2.99 -21.07 -24.26
C GLU A 187 -1.73 -20.60 -23.55
N ALA A 188 -1.10 -19.51 -24.03
CA ALA A 188 0.13 -18.97 -23.47
C ALA A 188 -0.13 -17.76 -22.54
N ASP A 189 -1.41 -17.46 -22.26
CA ASP A 189 -1.73 -16.31 -21.43
C ASP A 189 -1.31 -16.52 -19.97
N GLU A 190 -0.91 -15.42 -19.33
CA GLU A 190 -0.61 -15.36 -17.91
C GLU A 190 -1.24 -14.11 -17.29
N ASN A 191 -1.42 -14.15 -15.98
CA ASN A 191 -1.92 -13.02 -15.22
C ASN A 191 -0.92 -11.85 -15.21
N GLN A 192 -1.43 -10.66 -15.50
CA GLN A 192 -0.63 -9.45 -15.59
C GLN A 192 -1.26 -8.31 -14.80
N MET A 193 -0.42 -7.52 -14.14
CA MET A 193 -0.83 -6.38 -13.33
C MET A 193 0.37 -5.44 -13.10
N SER A 194 0.11 -4.20 -12.72
CA SER A 194 1.16 -3.26 -12.33
C SER A 194 1.64 -3.49 -10.89
N ALA A 195 2.85 -3.02 -10.55
CA ALA A 195 3.35 -3.09 -9.17
C ALA A 195 2.51 -2.22 -8.21
N LYS A 196 1.97 -1.11 -8.69
CA LYS A 196 1.05 -0.25 -7.96
C LYS A 196 -0.26 -1.00 -7.63
N ASP A 197 -0.85 -1.70 -8.61
CA ASP A 197 -2.09 -2.47 -8.39
C ASP A 197 -1.85 -3.63 -7.41
N VAL A 198 -0.70 -4.31 -7.51
CA VAL A 198 -0.31 -5.34 -6.52
C VAL A 198 -0.21 -4.73 -5.11
N ALA A 199 0.32 -3.51 -4.97
CA ALA A 199 0.37 -2.83 -3.68
C ALA A 199 -1.03 -2.46 -3.15
N ILE A 200 -1.97 -2.08 -4.03
CA ILE A 200 -3.39 -1.83 -3.67
C ILE A 200 -4.01 -3.12 -3.12
N ILE A 201 -3.89 -4.23 -3.82
CA ILE A 201 -4.42 -5.53 -3.38
C ILE A 201 -3.83 -5.96 -2.04
N ALA A 202 -2.50 -5.87 -1.90
CA ALA A 202 -1.82 -6.22 -0.65
C ALA A 202 -2.26 -5.32 0.51
N ARG A 203 -2.50 -4.03 0.25
CA ARG A 203 -2.99 -3.08 1.24
C ARG A 203 -4.41 -3.44 1.70
N HIS A 204 -5.34 -3.73 0.78
CA HIS A 204 -6.68 -4.21 1.14
C HIS A 204 -6.61 -5.47 1.99
N LEU A 205 -5.80 -6.47 1.59
CA LEU A 205 -5.62 -7.69 2.36
C LEU A 205 -5.19 -7.39 3.80
N LEU A 206 -4.19 -6.54 3.99
CA LEU A 206 -3.64 -6.25 5.32
C LEU A 206 -4.54 -5.35 6.18
N LEU A 207 -5.35 -4.47 5.57
CA LEU A 207 -6.28 -3.61 6.30
C LEU A 207 -7.55 -4.35 6.73
N ASP A 208 -8.09 -5.20 5.85
CA ASP A 208 -9.37 -5.87 6.06
C ASP A 208 -9.22 -7.19 6.83
N PHE A 209 -8.04 -7.85 6.72
CA PHE A 209 -7.72 -9.17 7.25
C PHE A 209 -6.28 -9.25 7.79
N PRO A 210 -5.90 -8.42 8.79
CA PRO A 210 -4.53 -8.40 9.32
C PRO A 210 -4.08 -9.76 9.89
N GLU A 211 -5.01 -10.63 10.28
CA GLU A 211 -4.74 -12.00 10.74
C GLU A 211 -4.11 -12.91 9.68
N VAL A 212 -4.14 -12.51 8.40
CA VAL A 212 -3.45 -13.24 7.32
C VAL A 212 -1.94 -13.36 7.58
N LEU A 213 -1.38 -12.42 8.34
CA LEU A 213 0.03 -12.43 8.72
C LEU A 213 0.41 -13.65 9.56
N GLU A 214 -0.51 -14.26 10.30
CA GLU A 214 -0.27 -15.51 11.03
C GLU A 214 0.09 -16.66 10.07
N VAL A 215 -0.53 -16.69 8.89
CA VAL A 215 -0.26 -17.69 7.86
C VAL A 215 0.97 -17.33 7.03
N THR A 216 1.07 -16.08 6.58
CA THR A 216 2.15 -15.65 5.68
C THR A 216 3.52 -15.60 6.37
N SER A 217 3.56 -15.43 7.70
CA SER A 217 4.80 -15.50 8.51
C SER A 217 5.20 -16.92 8.91
N THR A 218 4.37 -17.93 8.63
CA THR A 218 4.66 -19.32 8.93
C THR A 218 5.72 -19.88 7.99
N ALA A 219 6.89 -20.24 8.50
CA ALA A 219 8.02 -20.75 7.71
C ALA A 219 7.76 -22.16 7.19
N THR A 220 7.26 -23.07 8.06
CA THR A 220 6.91 -24.45 7.71
C THR A 220 5.63 -24.88 8.40
N LYS A 221 4.84 -25.72 7.77
CA LYS A 221 3.60 -26.29 8.33
C LYS A 221 3.31 -27.64 7.70
N MET A 222 2.81 -28.58 8.50
CA MET A 222 2.30 -29.86 7.98
C MET A 222 0.97 -29.62 7.24
N PHE A 223 0.80 -30.29 6.12
CA PHE A 223 -0.43 -30.37 5.34
C PHE A 223 -0.96 -31.79 5.32
N GLY A 224 -2.27 -31.95 5.42
CA GLY A 224 -2.92 -33.26 5.34
C GLY A 224 -2.56 -34.19 6.49
N GLU A 225 -2.38 -33.67 7.72
CA GLU A 225 -1.98 -34.45 8.89
C GLU A 225 -2.93 -35.65 9.17
N ASN A 226 -4.20 -35.51 8.79
CA ASN A 226 -5.22 -36.55 8.94
C ASN A 226 -5.35 -37.47 7.72
N THR A 227 -4.46 -37.31 6.71
CA THR A 227 -4.43 -38.14 5.50
C THR A 227 -3.38 -39.27 5.61
N GLN A 228 -3.35 -40.14 4.62
CA GLN A 228 -2.34 -41.21 4.55
C GLN A 228 -0.97 -40.71 4.09
N SER A 229 -0.88 -39.48 3.57
CA SER A 229 0.34 -38.90 2.96
C SER A 229 0.53 -37.45 3.39
N PRO A 230 0.78 -37.16 4.69
CA PRO A 230 1.06 -35.82 5.13
C PRO A 230 2.36 -35.32 4.54
N VAL A 231 2.42 -34.02 4.18
CA VAL A 231 3.61 -33.37 3.64
C VAL A 231 3.96 -32.12 4.43
N GLU A 232 5.24 -31.84 4.60
CA GLU A 232 5.71 -30.58 5.16
C GLU A 232 5.71 -29.53 4.07
N MET A 233 4.96 -28.46 4.26
CA MET A 233 5.01 -27.25 3.43
C MET A 233 6.15 -26.36 3.89
N VAL A 234 6.87 -25.78 2.92
CA VAL A 234 7.95 -24.81 3.16
C VAL A 234 7.60 -23.51 2.46
N ASN A 235 7.62 -22.40 3.20
CA ASN A 235 7.26 -21.10 2.67
C ASN A 235 8.28 -20.62 1.62
N TRP A 236 7.78 -20.10 0.52
CA TRP A 236 8.61 -19.50 -0.52
C TRP A 236 9.15 -18.11 -0.16
N ASN A 237 8.67 -17.50 0.91
CA ASN A 237 9.21 -16.26 1.44
C ASN A 237 10.51 -16.54 2.23
N TRP A 238 11.64 -16.49 1.57
CA TRP A 238 12.94 -16.74 2.21
C TRP A 238 13.40 -15.59 3.13
N MET A 239 12.63 -14.54 3.31
CA MET A 239 12.90 -13.47 4.29
C MET A 239 12.37 -13.80 5.68
N LEU A 240 11.65 -14.90 5.87
CA LEU A 240 11.16 -15.36 7.17
C LEU A 240 12.28 -15.97 8.04
N PRO A 241 12.07 -16.06 9.38
CA PRO A 241 13.04 -16.67 10.29
C PRO A 241 13.43 -18.10 9.88
N GLY A 242 14.72 -18.39 9.92
CA GLY A 242 15.28 -19.69 9.54
C GLY A 242 15.67 -19.82 8.08
N PHE A 243 15.34 -18.87 7.22
CA PHE A 243 15.74 -18.87 5.81
C PHE A 243 16.93 -17.96 5.50
N ILE A 244 17.56 -18.19 4.33
CA ILE A 244 18.82 -17.58 3.92
C ILE A 244 18.76 -16.05 3.76
N ASN A 245 17.60 -15.48 3.45
CA ASN A 245 17.39 -14.04 3.26
C ASN A 245 16.66 -13.40 4.45
N PHE A 246 16.70 -14.03 5.62
CA PHE A 246 15.98 -13.54 6.80
C PHE A 246 16.19 -12.03 7.00
N LYS A 247 15.07 -11.32 7.19
CA LYS A 247 15.05 -9.90 7.57
C LYS A 247 14.06 -9.69 8.71
N GLU A 248 14.55 -9.17 9.83
CA GLU A 248 13.72 -8.91 11.00
C GLU A 248 12.55 -7.97 10.68
N GLY A 249 11.36 -8.32 11.14
CA GLY A 249 10.11 -7.58 10.93
C GLY A 249 9.35 -7.96 9.66
N VAL A 250 9.94 -8.74 8.75
CA VAL A 250 9.22 -9.28 7.57
C VAL A 250 8.33 -10.45 8.00
N ASP A 251 7.03 -10.37 7.67
CA ASP A 251 6.00 -11.34 8.04
C ASP A 251 5.05 -11.73 6.90
N GLY A 252 5.32 -11.28 5.69
CA GLY A 252 4.53 -11.59 4.50
C GLY A 252 5.17 -11.08 3.22
N LEU A 253 4.52 -11.20 2.06
CA LEU A 253 3.21 -11.80 1.79
C LEU A 253 3.34 -12.99 0.81
N LYS A 254 3.75 -12.69 -0.48
CA LYS A 254 3.62 -13.68 -1.55
C LYS A 254 4.70 -13.54 -2.61
N THR A 255 5.28 -14.68 -3.01
CA THR A 255 6.15 -14.79 -4.18
C THR A 255 5.38 -15.17 -5.45
N GLY A 256 5.91 -14.80 -6.60
CA GLY A 256 5.46 -15.25 -7.90
C GLY A 256 6.65 -15.60 -8.79
N THR A 257 6.55 -16.67 -9.59
CA THR A 257 7.58 -17.05 -10.56
C THR A 257 6.96 -17.81 -11.73
N THR A 258 7.19 -17.34 -12.94
CA THR A 258 7.03 -18.07 -14.21
C THR A 258 8.14 -17.60 -15.14
N ASP A 259 8.32 -18.27 -16.29
CA ASP A 259 9.30 -17.84 -17.29
C ASP A 259 8.96 -16.46 -17.87
N PHE A 260 7.66 -16.12 -17.97
CA PHE A 260 7.20 -14.82 -18.46
C PHE A 260 7.30 -13.74 -17.38
N ALA A 261 6.82 -14.00 -16.17
CA ALA A 261 6.81 -13.02 -15.09
C ALA A 261 8.21 -12.77 -14.49
N GLY A 262 9.14 -13.71 -14.64
CA GLY A 262 10.40 -13.70 -13.89
C GLY A 262 10.17 -13.91 -12.40
N ALA A 263 11.07 -13.39 -11.58
CA ALA A 263 10.97 -13.49 -10.13
C ALA A 263 10.31 -12.26 -9.52
N CYS A 264 9.11 -12.45 -8.95
CA CYS A 264 8.30 -11.42 -8.32
C CYS A 264 8.15 -11.67 -6.82
N PHE A 265 8.00 -10.59 -6.05
CA PHE A 265 7.69 -10.66 -4.62
C PHE A 265 6.92 -9.42 -4.17
N VAL A 266 5.81 -9.63 -3.49
CA VAL A 266 5.18 -8.62 -2.65
C VAL A 266 5.49 -8.95 -1.21
N GLY A 267 6.22 -8.04 -0.55
CA GLY A 267 6.67 -8.18 0.83
C GLY A 267 6.03 -7.15 1.74
N THR A 268 5.90 -7.47 3.02
CA THR A 268 5.54 -6.50 4.06
C THR A 268 6.45 -6.64 5.27
N ILE A 269 6.73 -5.50 5.87
CA ILE A 269 7.59 -5.40 7.05
C ILE A 269 7.00 -4.37 8.01
N GLU A 270 7.10 -4.62 9.31
CA GLU A 270 6.78 -3.64 10.34
C GLU A 270 8.03 -3.28 11.15
N ARG A 271 8.25 -1.98 11.33
CA ARG A 271 9.31 -1.42 12.18
C ARG A 271 8.76 -0.24 12.98
N ASP A 272 8.90 -0.28 14.30
CA ASP A 272 8.41 0.79 15.20
C ASP A 272 6.93 1.15 15.02
N GLY A 273 6.08 0.14 14.82
CA GLY A 273 4.64 0.31 14.60
C GLY A 273 4.27 0.95 13.25
N LYS A 274 5.17 0.95 12.30
CA LYS A 274 4.96 1.44 10.94
C LYS A 274 5.16 0.28 9.98
N ARG A 275 4.08 -0.07 9.29
CA ARG A 275 4.08 -1.16 8.30
C ARG A 275 4.17 -0.58 6.90
N ILE A 276 5.10 -1.10 6.11
CA ILE A 276 5.18 -0.81 4.68
C ILE A 276 4.96 -2.08 3.85
N ILE A 277 4.48 -1.88 2.64
CA ILE A 277 4.35 -2.90 1.59
C ILE A 277 5.34 -2.55 0.51
N THR A 278 6.07 -3.56 0.03
CA THR A 278 7.02 -3.42 -1.08
C THR A 278 6.69 -4.44 -2.16
N VAL A 279 6.76 -4.02 -3.41
CA VAL A 279 6.52 -4.88 -4.58
C VAL A 279 7.75 -4.83 -5.47
N ILE A 280 8.26 -6.00 -5.84
CA ILE A 280 9.31 -6.21 -6.84
C ILE A 280 8.72 -7.10 -7.93
N LEU A 281 8.72 -6.62 -9.18
CA LEU A 281 8.30 -7.41 -10.34
C LEU A 281 9.49 -7.63 -11.26
N ASN A 282 9.71 -8.88 -11.66
CA ASN A 282 10.78 -9.32 -12.51
C ASN A 282 12.16 -8.83 -12.05
N ALA A 283 12.60 -9.36 -10.89
CA ALA A 283 13.93 -9.06 -10.35
C ALA A 283 15.01 -9.54 -11.33
N GLU A 284 15.91 -8.63 -11.73
CA GLU A 284 16.95 -8.91 -12.72
C GLU A 284 18.04 -9.84 -12.16
N GLY A 285 18.51 -10.78 -12.96
CA GLY A 285 19.50 -11.77 -12.55
C GLY A 285 18.94 -12.94 -11.74
N HIS A 286 17.63 -13.10 -11.66
CA HIS A 286 16.99 -14.19 -10.93
C HIS A 286 17.31 -15.59 -11.46
N GLU A 287 17.63 -15.74 -12.75
CA GLU A 287 18.02 -17.02 -13.34
C GLU A 287 19.33 -17.56 -12.72
N GLN A 288 20.26 -16.67 -12.38
CA GLN A 288 21.54 -16.99 -11.77
C GLN A 288 21.47 -17.00 -10.22
N ASN A 289 20.60 -16.17 -9.66
CA ASN A 289 20.44 -16.03 -8.20
C ASN A 289 18.96 -15.92 -7.81
N PRO A 290 18.31 -17.01 -7.39
CA PRO A 290 16.90 -16.98 -6.94
C PRO A 290 16.62 -16.06 -5.77
N SER A 291 17.65 -15.66 -4.99
CA SER A 291 17.55 -14.76 -3.85
C SER A 291 17.44 -13.29 -4.25
N VAL A 292 17.71 -12.93 -5.51
CA VAL A 292 17.79 -11.50 -5.91
C VAL A 292 16.51 -10.72 -5.59
N ARG A 293 15.32 -11.32 -5.77
CA ARG A 293 14.04 -10.68 -5.41
C ARG A 293 13.99 -10.27 -3.93
N PHE A 294 14.57 -11.06 -3.04
CA PHE A 294 14.58 -10.82 -1.60
C PHE A 294 15.66 -9.80 -1.21
N THR A 295 16.84 -9.86 -1.85
CA THR A 295 17.90 -8.87 -1.61
C THR A 295 17.48 -7.48 -2.09
N GLU A 296 16.83 -7.37 -3.26
CA GLU A 296 16.31 -6.11 -3.75
C GLU A 296 15.12 -5.60 -2.92
N THR A 297 14.24 -6.50 -2.45
CA THR A 297 13.18 -6.15 -1.50
C THR A 297 13.77 -5.61 -0.21
N ALA A 298 14.81 -6.25 0.35
CA ALA A 298 15.46 -5.79 1.57
C ALA A 298 16.07 -4.39 1.39
N ARG A 299 16.73 -4.12 0.25
CA ARG A 299 17.27 -2.80 -0.10
C ARG A 299 16.16 -1.74 -0.19
N LEU A 300 15.03 -2.07 -0.83
CA LEU A 300 13.89 -1.17 -0.95
C LEU A 300 13.25 -0.87 0.42
N MET A 301 13.08 -1.89 1.26
CA MET A 301 12.58 -1.72 2.63
C MET A 301 13.47 -0.80 3.46
N ASP A 302 14.80 -1.01 3.42
CA ASP A 302 15.76 -0.17 4.13
C ASP A 302 15.75 1.25 3.58
N TYR A 303 15.73 1.43 2.25
CA TYR A 303 15.61 2.75 1.62
C TYR A 303 14.39 3.51 2.15
N CYS A 304 13.22 2.86 2.25
CA CYS A 304 12.02 3.51 2.75
C CYS A 304 12.20 4.00 4.19
N TYR A 305 12.68 3.16 5.11
CA TYR A 305 12.85 3.56 6.50
C TYR A 305 14.00 4.54 6.73
N ASP A 306 15.05 4.50 5.92
CA ASP A 306 16.20 5.39 6.03
C ASP A 306 15.92 6.78 5.47
N ASN A 307 15.06 6.89 4.44
CA ASN A 307 14.79 8.15 3.74
C ASN A 307 13.46 8.80 4.10
N TRP A 308 12.58 8.11 4.80
CA TRP A 308 11.29 8.63 5.20
C TRP A 308 11.09 8.56 6.71
N SER A 309 10.37 9.53 7.25
CA SER A 309 9.97 9.54 8.65
C SER A 309 8.54 10.02 8.82
N VAL A 310 7.87 9.52 9.85
CA VAL A 310 6.52 9.99 10.21
C VAL A 310 6.64 11.22 11.11
N LYS A 311 6.04 12.33 10.71
CA LYS A 311 6.00 13.58 11.47
C LYS A 311 4.57 13.85 11.93
N GLU A 312 4.39 14.14 13.22
CA GLU A 312 3.12 14.66 13.75
C GLU A 312 3.03 16.15 13.42
N ILE A 313 2.04 16.52 12.60
CA ILE A 313 1.88 17.90 12.10
C ILE A 313 0.83 18.67 12.90
N GLY A 314 -0.18 18.00 13.40
CA GLY A 314 -1.22 18.59 14.22
C GLY A 314 -1.53 17.76 15.45
N LYS A 315 -1.50 18.39 16.64
CA LYS A 315 -1.91 17.73 17.88
C LYS A 315 -3.42 17.79 18.05
N ALA A 316 -3.97 16.83 18.80
CA ALA A 316 -5.36 16.93 19.23
C ALA A 316 -5.62 18.27 19.97
N ASN A 317 -6.74 18.90 19.68
CA ASN A 317 -7.13 20.22 20.17
C ASN A 317 -6.21 21.40 19.72
N ALA A 318 -5.32 21.19 18.75
CA ALA A 318 -4.57 22.29 18.17
C ALA A 318 -5.46 23.20 17.34
N SER A 319 -5.20 24.51 17.40
CA SER A 319 -5.88 25.50 16.56
C SER A 319 -5.42 25.38 15.10
N ILE A 320 -6.30 25.68 14.16
CA ILE A 320 -6.02 25.67 12.73
C ILE A 320 -5.63 27.10 12.32
N PRO A 321 -4.43 27.35 11.79
CA PRO A 321 -3.96 28.70 11.49
C PRO A 321 -4.91 29.52 10.62
N SER A 322 -5.48 28.89 9.58
CA SER A 322 -6.40 29.50 8.60
C SER A 322 -7.87 29.51 9.01
N LEU A 323 -8.23 28.86 10.14
CA LEU A 323 -9.62 28.76 10.64
C LEU A 323 -9.63 28.65 12.16
N LYS A 324 -9.63 29.79 12.87
CA LYS A 324 -9.58 29.81 14.34
C LYS A 324 -10.94 29.65 15.00
N SER A 325 -11.98 30.23 14.40
CA SER A 325 -13.34 30.24 14.93
C SER A 325 -14.36 30.26 13.80
N ILE A 326 -15.60 29.90 14.15
CA ILE A 326 -16.79 30.00 13.29
C ILE A 326 -17.79 30.87 14.04
N ASP A 327 -18.50 31.75 13.32
CA ASP A 327 -19.53 32.60 13.88
C ASP A 327 -20.74 31.78 14.36
N VAL A 328 -21.43 32.26 15.39
CA VAL A 328 -22.55 31.55 16.00
C VAL A 328 -23.80 32.43 15.96
N LYS A 329 -24.79 31.94 15.23
CA LYS A 329 -26.12 32.54 15.17
C LYS A 329 -26.95 32.17 16.40
N ASN A 330 -27.64 33.14 16.99
CA ASN A 330 -28.52 32.97 18.14
C ASN A 330 -27.85 32.41 19.41
N GLY A 331 -26.51 32.40 19.50
CA GLY A 331 -25.75 31.96 20.66
C GLY A 331 -25.55 33.03 21.73
N LYS A 332 -25.26 32.65 22.99
CA LYS A 332 -24.79 33.58 24.01
C LYS A 332 -23.47 34.22 23.55
N GLU A 333 -22.52 33.39 23.09
CA GLU A 333 -21.30 33.82 22.40
C GLU A 333 -21.60 33.97 20.90
N THR A 334 -20.94 34.91 20.25
CA THR A 334 -21.09 35.18 18.81
C THR A 334 -20.15 34.38 17.92
N SER A 335 -19.20 33.66 18.52
CA SER A 335 -18.30 32.76 17.82
C SER A 335 -17.89 31.59 18.71
N VAL A 336 -17.45 30.51 18.12
CA VAL A 336 -16.88 29.33 18.78
C VAL A 336 -15.56 28.98 18.16
N ASN A 337 -14.52 28.76 18.95
CA ASN A 337 -13.24 28.29 18.47
C ASN A 337 -13.37 26.87 17.94
N VAL A 338 -12.61 26.57 16.89
CA VAL A 338 -12.52 25.24 16.30
C VAL A 338 -11.09 24.70 16.37
N VAL A 339 -10.98 23.38 16.51
CA VAL A 339 -9.71 22.68 16.72
C VAL A 339 -9.69 21.35 15.99
N LEU A 340 -8.50 20.79 15.82
CA LEU A 340 -8.32 19.43 15.32
C LEU A 340 -8.82 18.41 16.35
N LYS A 341 -9.60 17.42 15.91
CA LYS A 341 -10.13 16.36 16.78
C LYS A 341 -9.04 15.40 17.25
N SER A 342 -8.17 15.01 16.33
CA SER A 342 -7.13 14.00 16.55
C SER A 342 -5.77 14.49 16.03
N PRO A 343 -4.64 13.97 16.52
CA PRO A 343 -3.35 14.23 15.92
C PRO A 343 -3.35 13.72 14.49
N VAL A 344 -2.59 14.39 13.62
CA VAL A 344 -2.38 13.97 12.24
C VAL A 344 -0.89 13.81 11.99
N SER A 345 -0.52 12.62 11.51
CA SER A 345 0.85 12.28 11.16
C SER A 345 0.95 12.00 9.67
N VAL A 346 2.06 12.41 9.07
CA VAL A 346 2.35 12.20 7.66
C VAL A 346 3.75 11.62 7.48
N TRP A 347 3.91 10.78 6.45
CA TRP A 347 5.21 10.38 5.99
C TRP A 347 5.85 11.54 5.21
N VAL A 348 7.06 11.93 5.59
CA VAL A 348 7.83 13.01 4.96
C VAL A 348 9.22 12.49 4.65
N ARG A 349 9.74 12.81 3.47
CA ARG A 349 11.14 12.52 3.16
C ARG A 349 12.05 13.30 4.11
N ASN A 350 13.13 12.67 4.54
CA ASN A 350 14.04 13.28 5.52
C ASN A 350 14.80 14.51 4.99
N ASP A 351 14.90 14.65 3.67
CA ASP A 351 15.52 15.78 2.97
C ASP A 351 14.54 16.93 2.66
N MET A 352 13.23 16.78 2.96
CA MET A 352 12.22 17.80 2.69
C MET A 352 12.08 18.80 3.84
N ASP A 353 11.84 20.07 3.46
CA ASP A 353 11.49 21.10 4.42
C ASP A 353 10.03 20.96 4.90
N THR A 354 9.86 20.62 6.17
CA THR A 354 8.52 20.50 6.79
C THR A 354 7.78 21.84 6.90
N GLY A 355 8.44 22.97 6.66
CA GLY A 355 7.79 24.29 6.55
C GLY A 355 6.82 24.42 5.37
N GLN A 356 6.87 23.50 4.42
CA GLN A 356 5.97 23.43 3.26
C GLN A 356 4.68 22.63 3.53
N LEU A 357 4.50 22.09 4.74
CA LEU A 357 3.27 21.39 5.13
C LEU A 357 2.15 22.40 5.40
N THR A 358 1.02 22.21 4.74
CA THR A 358 -0.15 23.07 4.84
C THR A 358 -1.34 22.31 5.39
N ILE A 359 -2.02 22.91 6.38
CA ILE A 359 -3.29 22.41 6.91
C ILE A 359 -4.43 23.19 6.24
N THR A 360 -5.19 22.52 5.39
CA THR A 360 -6.29 23.09 4.63
C THR A 360 -7.63 22.66 5.23
N PRO A 361 -8.40 23.58 5.86
CA PRO A 361 -9.72 23.25 6.37
C PRO A 361 -10.76 23.23 5.23
N LYS A 362 -11.66 22.26 5.28
CA LYS A 362 -12.87 22.18 4.46
C LYS A 362 -14.07 22.11 5.39
N ILE A 363 -14.89 23.14 5.35
CA ILE A 363 -16.09 23.25 6.20
C ILE A 363 -17.23 22.39 5.63
N ASN A 364 -18.03 21.83 6.53
CA ASN A 364 -19.24 21.10 6.19
C ASN A 364 -20.41 22.10 6.03
N GLU A 365 -20.72 22.46 4.78
CA GLU A 365 -21.76 23.44 4.42
C GLU A 365 -23.18 23.01 4.84
N THR A 366 -23.42 21.74 5.12
CA THR A 366 -24.73 21.29 5.63
C THR A 366 -24.94 21.66 7.11
N LYS A 367 -23.86 21.82 7.87
CA LYS A 367 -23.89 22.19 9.30
C LYS A 367 -23.56 23.64 9.55
N VAL A 368 -22.64 24.20 8.77
CA VAL A 368 -22.21 25.60 8.83
C VAL A 368 -22.81 26.31 7.62
N LYS A 369 -23.91 27.03 7.84
CA LYS A 369 -24.62 27.75 6.78
C LYS A 369 -24.20 29.21 6.82
N ASP A 370 -23.91 29.79 5.67
CA ASP A 370 -23.48 31.19 5.56
C ASP A 370 -22.30 31.53 6.49
N ASN A 371 -21.38 30.57 6.69
CA ASN A 371 -20.25 30.63 7.64
C ASN A 371 -20.65 30.72 9.11
N GLU A 372 -21.89 30.39 9.48
CA GLU A 372 -22.42 30.44 10.87
C GLU A 372 -22.89 29.05 11.32
N LEU A 373 -22.74 28.78 12.62
CA LEU A 373 -23.38 27.67 13.34
C LEU A 373 -24.58 28.13 14.09
N GLU A 374 -25.67 27.39 14.07
CA GLU A 374 -26.88 27.69 14.85
C GLU A 374 -26.75 27.16 16.29
N ALA A 375 -26.95 28.03 17.30
CA ALA A 375 -26.96 27.63 18.72
C ALA A 375 -28.28 26.90 19.09
N PRO A 376 -28.25 25.90 20.00
CA PRO A 376 -27.14 25.56 20.89
C PRO A 376 -26.10 24.65 20.19
N ILE A 377 -24.84 24.81 20.56
CA ILE A 377 -23.71 24.04 20.06
C ILE A 377 -23.12 23.23 21.22
N VAL A 378 -22.79 21.97 20.95
CA VAL A 378 -22.13 21.11 21.94
C VAL A 378 -20.64 21.05 21.59
N ARG A 379 -19.77 21.09 22.61
CA ARG A 379 -18.34 20.85 22.44
C ARG A 379 -18.09 19.54 21.70
N GLY A 380 -17.15 19.50 20.73
CA GLY A 380 -16.84 18.32 19.95
C GLY A 380 -17.73 18.12 18.72
N THR A 381 -18.65 19.08 18.43
CA THR A 381 -19.46 19.03 17.21
C THR A 381 -18.54 19.12 15.99
N LYS A 382 -18.61 18.12 15.09
CA LYS A 382 -17.87 18.13 13.82
C LYS A 382 -18.42 19.20 12.89
N VAL A 383 -17.55 20.10 12.44
CA VAL A 383 -17.88 21.24 11.57
C VAL A 383 -17.17 21.18 10.21
N GLY A 384 -16.24 20.26 10.05
CA GLY A 384 -15.47 20.11 8.81
C GLY A 384 -14.39 19.07 8.92
N THR A 385 -13.48 19.10 7.96
CA THR A 385 -12.28 18.23 7.91
C THR A 385 -11.06 19.09 7.58
N ALA A 386 -9.96 18.86 8.27
CA ALA A 386 -8.65 19.43 7.98
C ALA A 386 -7.81 18.41 7.25
N THR A 387 -7.37 18.73 6.03
CA THR A 387 -6.49 17.89 5.21
C THR A 387 -5.08 18.46 5.28
N ILE A 388 -4.08 17.58 5.39
CA ILE A 388 -2.67 17.97 5.36
C ILE A 388 -2.11 17.65 3.99
N THR A 389 -1.54 18.67 3.35
CA THR A 389 -0.86 18.55 2.07
C THR A 389 0.58 18.99 2.21
N LEU A 390 1.48 18.28 1.51
CA LEU A 390 2.88 18.65 1.37
C LEU A 390 3.05 19.25 -0.03
N ALA A 391 3.55 20.49 -0.12
CA ALA A 391 3.75 21.15 -1.40
C ALA A 391 4.72 20.38 -2.30
N ASP A 392 5.34 19.97 -2.84
CA ASP A 392 6.32 19.22 -3.64
C ASP A 392 6.26 17.69 -3.44
N ASP A 393 5.16 17.15 -2.93
CA ASP A 393 4.98 15.69 -2.85
C ASP A 393 4.66 15.11 -4.24
N GLN A 394 5.71 14.67 -4.94
CA GLN A 394 5.60 14.13 -6.30
C GLN A 394 5.00 12.72 -6.34
N LEU A 395 5.09 11.95 -5.25
CA LEU A 395 4.65 10.56 -5.21
C LEU A 395 3.17 10.42 -4.80
N GLY A 396 2.65 11.31 -3.96
CA GLY A 396 1.26 11.29 -3.54
C GLY A 396 0.85 10.03 -2.75
N TYR A 397 -0.37 9.58 -2.97
CA TYR A 397 -1.00 8.44 -2.30
C TYR A 397 -1.58 7.47 -3.34
N LEU A 398 -1.79 6.21 -2.96
CA LEU A 398 -2.39 5.18 -3.84
C LEU A 398 -3.76 5.60 -4.38
N GLU A 399 -4.58 6.20 -3.52
CA GLU A 399 -5.91 6.68 -3.89
C GLU A 399 -5.89 8.20 -4.03
N ASP A 400 -6.50 8.72 -5.09
CA ASP A 400 -6.64 10.15 -5.29
C ASP A 400 -7.41 10.79 -4.12
N GLY A 401 -6.82 11.82 -3.52
CA GLY A 401 -7.41 12.52 -2.39
C GLY A 401 -7.26 11.86 -1.01
N ALA A 402 -6.51 10.77 -0.91
CA ALA A 402 -6.23 10.06 0.35
C ALA A 402 -5.25 10.80 1.29
N SER A 403 -5.07 12.11 1.13
CA SER A 403 -4.20 12.89 2.03
C SER A 403 -4.63 12.76 3.49
N PRO A 404 -3.68 12.69 4.43
CA PRO A 404 -3.97 12.58 5.85
C PRO A 404 -4.90 13.70 6.31
N SER A 405 -5.95 13.34 7.04
CA SER A 405 -6.97 14.29 7.46
C SER A 405 -7.50 13.98 8.87
N THR A 406 -8.08 14.99 9.50
CA THR A 406 -8.77 14.84 10.77
C THR A 406 -10.03 15.73 10.79
N ASP A 407 -10.98 15.36 11.64
CA ASP A 407 -12.16 16.19 11.87
C ASP A 407 -11.79 17.55 12.49
N ILE A 408 -12.47 18.59 12.05
CA ILE A 408 -12.52 19.89 12.73
C ILE A 408 -13.73 19.88 13.65
N ILE A 409 -13.49 20.16 14.93
CA ILE A 409 -14.54 20.15 15.95
C ILE A 409 -14.60 21.47 16.74
N THR A 410 -15.75 21.77 17.32
CA THR A 410 -15.93 22.91 18.23
C THR A 410 -15.17 22.67 19.54
N ALA A 411 -14.41 23.66 20.00
CA ALA A 411 -13.58 23.58 21.20
C ALA A 411 -14.39 23.73 22.49
N SER A 412 -15.57 24.36 22.43
CA SER A 412 -16.48 24.60 23.55
C SER A 412 -17.93 24.46 23.13
N SER A 413 -18.83 24.39 24.11
CA SER A 413 -20.27 24.51 23.91
C SER A 413 -20.67 25.98 23.88
N VAL A 414 -21.74 26.31 23.13
CA VAL A 414 -22.37 27.64 23.12
C VAL A 414 -23.87 27.46 23.33
N GLU A 415 -24.37 28.06 24.40
CA GLU A 415 -25.80 28.02 24.70
C GLU A 415 -26.59 29.02 23.83
N LYS A 416 -27.87 28.76 23.62
CA LYS A 416 -28.76 29.68 22.93
C LYS A 416 -28.97 30.94 23.77
N ALA A 417 -28.87 32.11 23.16
CA ALA A 417 -29.19 33.39 23.80
C ALA A 417 -30.70 33.52 24.08
N ASN A 418 -31.06 34.34 25.06
CA ASN A 418 -32.46 34.64 25.29
C ASN A 418 -33.05 35.49 24.15
N ILE A 419 -34.38 35.46 24.00
CA ILE A 419 -35.06 36.09 22.85
C ILE A 419 -34.85 37.62 22.79
N PHE A 420 -34.64 38.29 23.93
CA PHE A 420 -34.41 39.74 23.99
C PHE A 420 -33.01 40.09 23.40
N VAL A 421 -32.00 39.30 23.72
CA VAL A 421 -30.64 39.46 23.16
C VAL A 421 -30.64 39.20 21.67
N ILE A 422 -31.33 38.13 21.19
CA ILE A 422 -31.46 37.83 19.79
C ILE A 422 -32.17 38.98 19.06
N GLY A 423 -33.30 39.45 19.60
CA GLY A 423 -34.03 40.56 19.00
C GLY A 423 -33.22 41.86 18.91
N TRP A 424 -32.48 42.21 19.97
CA TRP A 424 -31.60 43.37 19.97
C TRP A 424 -30.47 43.27 18.94
N ARG A 425 -29.82 42.13 18.86
CA ARG A 425 -28.76 41.92 17.86
C ARG A 425 -29.30 42.00 16.40
N ASN A 426 -30.50 41.48 16.14
CA ASN A 426 -31.10 41.57 14.80
C ASN A 426 -31.42 43.04 14.44
N VAL A 427 -31.87 43.86 15.39
CA VAL A 427 -32.12 45.29 15.19
C VAL A 427 -30.80 46.04 14.93
N THR A 428 -29.77 45.81 15.73
CA THR A 428 -28.46 46.46 15.53
C THR A 428 -27.81 46.07 14.22
N ASN A 429 -27.87 44.79 13.81
CA ASN A 429 -27.35 44.31 12.52
C ASN A 429 -28.11 44.90 11.34
N PHE A 430 -29.43 45.04 11.45
CA PHE A 430 -30.23 45.70 10.41
C PHE A 430 -29.76 47.15 10.18
N PHE A 431 -29.55 47.94 11.24
CA PHE A 431 -29.09 49.31 11.12
C PHE A 431 -27.65 49.43 10.64
N SER A 432 -26.72 48.51 11.05
CA SER A 432 -25.33 48.52 10.58
C SER A 432 -25.18 48.12 9.14
N ASN A 433 -26.14 47.41 8.55
CA ASN A 433 -26.15 47.08 7.11
C ASN A 433 -26.83 48.14 6.24
N LEU A 434 -27.44 49.19 6.86
CA LEU A 434 -28.14 50.26 6.14
C LEU A 434 -27.23 51.49 5.95
N PHE A 435 -26.16 51.58 6.72
CA PHE A 435 -25.16 52.66 6.69
C PHE A 435 -23.74 52.07 6.51
#